data_4416c292bd07017191a7f409a2cecc64
#
_entry.id   4416c292bd07017191a7f409a2cecc64
#
_cell.length_a   1.000
_cell.length_b   1.000
_cell.length_c   1.000
_cell.angle_alpha   90.00
_cell.angle_beta   90.00
_cell.angle_gamma   90.00
#
_symmetry.space_group_name_H-M   'P 1'
#
loop_
_entity.id
_entity.type
_entity.pdbx_description
1 polymer ?
#
loop_
_entity_poly.entity_id
_entity_poly.type
_entity_poly.pdbx_seq_one_letter_code
_entity_poly.pdbx_strand_id
1 'polypeptide(L)'
;DFVQVMWHGASLDATTAGYLTALPLLVMLVSIWLKRVPLKKLLLPYYIIGAALIAIVFVVDMGLYPFWGFKLDASIFLYLDSPKEAMASVSVGFILLRLLVMVLLTGGIAWLMMKITPRELETVKNKILGTLGMLLLGGFLFVIIRGGVTESTSNVGQVYFSSNQFLNHSAVNPCFSLLSSMGKSK
;
A
#
# COMPACT_ATOMS: atom_id res chain seq x y z
N ASP A 1 17.65 -11.92 -11.57
CA ASP A 1 17.46 -10.58 -10.92
C ASP A 1 15.98 -10.24 -10.66
N PHE A 2 15.08 -10.35 -11.67
CA PHE A 2 13.66 -10.00 -11.50
C PHE A 2 12.97 -10.83 -10.40
N VAL A 3 13.16 -12.14 -10.38
CA VAL A 3 12.59 -13.03 -9.35
C VAL A 3 13.14 -12.69 -7.96
N GLN A 4 14.42 -12.35 -7.87
CA GLN A 4 15.04 -11.94 -6.60
C GLN A 4 14.46 -10.61 -6.08
N VAL A 5 14.28 -9.62 -6.97
CA VAL A 5 13.61 -8.35 -6.63
C VAL A 5 12.22 -8.61 -6.07
N MET A 6 11.41 -9.44 -6.75
CA MET A 6 10.05 -9.78 -6.26
C MET A 6 10.08 -10.53 -4.93
N TRP A 7 10.98 -11.49 -4.78
CA TRP A 7 11.08 -12.28 -3.55
C TRP A 7 11.46 -11.42 -2.34
N HIS A 8 12.50 -10.59 -2.48
CA HIS A 8 12.95 -9.72 -1.39
C HIS A 8 11.95 -8.58 -1.12
N GLY A 9 11.34 -8.00 -2.18
CA GLY A 9 10.34 -6.93 -2.05
C GLY A 9 9.03 -7.40 -1.42
N ALA A 10 8.68 -8.68 -1.52
CA ALA A 10 7.41 -9.23 -1.04
C ALA A 10 7.14 -8.94 0.45
N SER A 11 8.17 -8.82 1.29
CA SER A 11 8.01 -8.51 2.71
C SER A 11 7.47 -7.11 2.95
N LEU A 12 7.98 -6.08 2.24
CA LEU A 12 7.48 -4.71 2.34
C LEU A 12 6.13 -4.53 1.66
N ASP A 13 5.89 -5.27 0.56
CA ASP A 13 4.60 -5.30 -0.12
C ASP A 13 3.54 -5.89 0.80
N ALA A 14 3.84 -6.99 1.48
CA ALA A 14 2.96 -7.62 2.46
C ALA A 14 2.69 -6.70 3.65
N THR A 15 3.70 -6.00 4.18
CA THR A 15 3.53 -5.01 5.24
C THR A 15 2.58 -3.89 4.80
N THR A 16 2.79 -3.33 3.61
CA THR A 16 1.94 -2.27 3.04
C THR A 16 0.51 -2.75 2.81
N ALA A 17 0.34 -3.94 2.22
CA ALA A 17 -0.96 -4.57 2.04
C ALA A 17 -1.65 -4.86 3.38
N GLY A 18 -0.87 -5.23 4.40
CA GLY A 18 -1.35 -5.46 5.76
C GLY A 18 -2.00 -4.22 6.37
N TYR A 19 -1.38 -3.06 6.27
CA TYR A 19 -1.97 -1.81 6.73
C TYR A 19 -3.29 -1.51 6.04
N LEU A 20 -3.38 -1.72 4.72
CA LEU A 20 -4.61 -1.51 3.95
C LEU A 20 -5.69 -2.55 4.26
N THR A 21 -5.31 -3.75 4.71
CA THR A 21 -6.25 -4.82 5.07
C THR A 21 -6.82 -4.64 6.49
N ALA A 22 -6.16 -3.86 7.34
CA ALA A 22 -6.57 -3.68 8.74
C ALA A 22 -8.00 -3.14 8.87
N LEU A 23 -8.37 -2.10 8.11
CA LEU A 23 -9.72 -1.54 8.17
C LEU A 23 -10.79 -2.50 7.64
N PRO A 24 -10.66 -3.15 6.47
CA PRO A 24 -11.57 -4.21 6.04
C PRO A 24 -11.74 -5.32 7.07
N LEU A 25 -10.65 -5.77 7.71
CA LEU A 25 -10.70 -6.80 8.74
C LEU A 25 -11.52 -6.34 9.95
N LEU A 26 -11.34 -5.09 10.41
CA LEU A 26 -12.15 -4.52 11.50
C LEU A 26 -13.63 -4.43 11.13
N VAL A 27 -13.94 -4.00 9.92
CA VAL A 27 -15.32 -3.96 9.42
C VAL A 27 -15.93 -5.37 9.40
N MET A 28 -15.18 -6.37 8.98
CA MET A 28 -15.63 -7.76 8.98
C MET A 28 -15.85 -8.28 10.41
N LEU A 29 -14.96 -7.97 11.35
CA LEU A 29 -15.09 -8.34 12.76
C LEU A 29 -16.38 -7.77 13.37
N VAL A 30 -16.66 -6.48 13.14
CA VAL A 30 -17.86 -5.81 13.62
C VAL A 30 -19.12 -6.39 12.95
N SER A 31 -19.05 -6.75 11.67
CA SER A 31 -20.18 -7.31 10.92
C SER A 31 -20.64 -8.67 11.42
N ILE A 32 -19.83 -9.43 12.15
CA ILE A 32 -20.25 -10.69 12.80
C ILE A 32 -21.43 -10.45 13.76
N TRP A 33 -21.45 -9.29 14.41
CA TRP A 33 -22.42 -8.92 15.44
C TRP A 33 -23.61 -8.13 14.88
N LEU A 34 -23.44 -7.56 13.67
CA LEU A 34 -24.49 -6.80 12.99
C LEU A 34 -25.24 -7.69 11.98
N LYS A 35 -26.51 -7.35 11.75
CA LYS A 35 -27.32 -7.99 10.72
C LYS A 35 -27.17 -7.22 9.39
N ARG A 36 -26.82 -7.95 8.31
CA ARG A 36 -26.82 -7.42 6.92
C ARG A 36 -26.01 -6.15 6.70
N VAL A 37 -24.70 -6.23 6.91
CA VAL A 37 -23.80 -5.14 6.59
C VAL A 37 -23.49 -5.14 5.09
N PRO A 38 -23.79 -4.05 4.34
CA PRO A 38 -23.52 -3.96 2.91
C PRO A 38 -22.05 -3.64 2.67
N LEU A 39 -21.16 -4.66 2.80
CA LEU A 39 -19.70 -4.50 2.78
C LEU A 39 -19.20 -3.76 1.56
N LYS A 40 -19.71 -4.07 0.35
CA LYS A 40 -19.27 -3.38 -0.87
C LYS A 40 -19.54 -1.88 -0.83
N LYS A 41 -20.72 -1.48 -0.35
CA LYS A 41 -21.07 -0.05 -0.28
C LYS A 41 -20.22 0.67 0.76
N LEU A 42 -19.95 0.01 1.89
CA LEU A 42 -19.17 0.59 2.99
C LEU A 42 -17.69 0.71 2.64
N LEU A 43 -17.12 -0.31 1.99
CA LEU A 43 -15.69 -0.37 1.68
C LEU A 43 -15.32 0.31 0.34
N LEU A 44 -16.29 0.59 -0.53
CA LEU A 44 -16.03 1.21 -1.84
C LEU A 44 -15.23 2.53 -1.73
N PRO A 45 -15.65 3.53 -0.92
CA PRO A 45 -14.89 4.78 -0.82
C PRO A 45 -13.48 4.54 -0.27
N TYR A 46 -13.32 3.63 0.68
CA TYR A 46 -12.02 3.25 1.21
C TYR A 46 -11.10 2.66 0.12
N TYR A 47 -11.63 1.75 -0.71
CA TYR A 47 -10.84 1.15 -1.79
C TYR A 47 -10.47 2.15 -2.87
N ILE A 48 -11.36 3.07 -3.22
CA ILE A 48 -11.05 4.13 -4.20
C ILE A 48 -9.95 5.05 -3.67
N ILE A 49 -10.08 5.53 -2.43
CA ILE A 49 -9.08 6.42 -1.81
C ILE A 49 -7.75 5.70 -1.65
N GLY A 50 -7.74 4.48 -1.10
CA GLY A 50 -6.52 3.69 -0.93
C GLY A 50 -5.84 3.38 -2.26
N ALA A 51 -6.60 2.99 -3.29
CA ALA A 51 -6.08 2.74 -4.62
C ALA A 51 -5.50 4.02 -5.25
N ALA A 52 -6.16 5.17 -5.08
CA ALA A 52 -5.66 6.44 -5.58
C ALA A 52 -4.34 6.84 -4.90
N LEU A 53 -4.25 6.71 -3.58
CA LEU A 53 -3.01 7.00 -2.84
C LEU A 53 -1.86 6.09 -3.30
N ILE A 54 -2.09 4.78 -3.43
CA ILE A 54 -1.09 3.84 -3.96
C ILE A 54 -0.67 4.27 -5.37
N ALA A 55 -1.63 4.52 -6.27
CA ALA A 55 -1.35 4.88 -7.66
C ALA A 55 -0.53 6.18 -7.74
N ILE A 56 -0.86 7.20 -6.95
CA ILE A 56 -0.11 8.45 -6.86
C ILE A 56 1.33 8.18 -6.45
N VAL A 57 1.54 7.48 -5.33
CA VAL A 57 2.88 7.20 -4.78
C VAL A 57 3.73 6.41 -5.79
N PHE A 58 3.17 5.36 -6.40
CA PHE A 58 3.90 4.55 -7.38
C PHE A 58 4.24 5.33 -8.64
N VAL A 59 3.31 6.12 -9.18
CA VAL A 59 3.56 6.89 -10.41
C VAL A 59 4.54 8.03 -10.16
N VAL A 60 4.46 8.69 -9.01
CA VAL A 60 5.42 9.73 -8.62
C VAL A 60 6.81 9.13 -8.41
N ASP A 61 6.93 8.00 -7.70
CA ASP A 61 8.19 7.28 -7.51
C ASP A 61 8.84 6.92 -8.84
N MET A 62 8.09 6.28 -9.75
CA MET A 62 8.58 5.94 -11.09
C MET A 62 8.94 7.18 -11.94
N GLY A 63 8.27 8.29 -11.71
CA GLY A 63 8.54 9.55 -12.42
C GLY A 63 9.80 10.25 -11.93
N LEU A 64 10.06 10.23 -10.62
CA LEU A 64 11.16 10.94 -9.99
C LEU A 64 12.44 10.10 -9.90
N TYR A 65 12.34 8.78 -9.85
CA TYR A 65 13.50 7.91 -9.69
C TYR A 65 14.63 8.15 -10.71
N PRO A 66 14.37 8.37 -12.01
CA PRO A 66 15.43 8.67 -12.98
C PRO A 66 16.22 9.96 -12.69
N PHE A 67 15.60 10.90 -11.97
CA PHE A 67 16.21 12.19 -11.62
C PHE A 67 16.90 12.14 -10.27
N TRP A 68 16.31 11.45 -9.31
CA TRP A 68 16.79 11.42 -7.92
C TRP A 68 17.76 10.28 -7.63
N GLY A 69 17.63 9.15 -8.32
CA GLY A 69 18.44 7.95 -8.10
C GLY A 69 18.14 7.22 -6.78
N PHE A 70 17.09 7.63 -6.05
CA PHE A 70 16.63 6.98 -4.83
C PHE A 70 15.09 6.89 -4.79
N LYS A 71 14.58 6.08 -3.86
CA LYS A 71 13.13 5.85 -3.71
C LYS A 71 12.45 7.06 -3.09
N LEU A 72 11.17 7.22 -3.45
CA LEU A 72 10.33 8.28 -2.91
C LEU A 72 10.33 8.27 -1.38
N ASP A 73 10.61 9.41 -0.78
CA ASP A 73 10.63 9.64 0.66
C ASP A 73 9.96 10.97 1.03
N ALA A 74 9.99 11.33 2.31
CA ALA A 74 9.34 12.53 2.83
C ALA A 74 9.91 13.85 2.26
N SER A 75 11.08 13.84 1.60
CA SER A 75 11.64 15.04 0.98
C SER A 75 10.76 15.59 -0.15
N ILE A 76 9.87 14.74 -0.73
CA ILE A 76 8.91 15.18 -1.75
C ILE A 76 8.06 16.35 -1.27
N PHE A 77 7.72 16.41 0.02
CA PHE A 77 6.88 17.47 0.56
C PHE A 77 7.54 18.86 0.49
N LEU A 78 8.88 18.92 0.52
CA LEU A 78 9.62 20.18 0.33
C LEU A 78 9.43 20.76 -1.08
N TYR A 79 9.24 19.90 -2.07
CA TYR A 79 9.01 20.33 -3.46
C TYR A 79 7.56 20.77 -3.71
N LEU A 80 6.62 20.43 -2.82
CA LEU A 80 5.25 20.92 -2.91
C LEU A 80 5.12 22.41 -2.52
N ASP A 81 6.13 22.97 -1.84
CA ASP A 81 6.17 24.40 -1.50
C ASP A 81 6.43 25.29 -2.73
N SER A 82 7.05 24.73 -3.78
CA SER A 82 7.34 25.42 -5.05
C SER A 82 6.92 24.61 -6.28
N PRO A 83 5.62 24.31 -6.45
CA PRO A 83 5.16 23.41 -7.52
C PRO A 83 5.44 23.95 -8.94
N LYS A 84 5.51 25.26 -9.13
CA LYS A 84 5.87 25.88 -10.42
C LYS A 84 7.28 25.55 -10.84
N GLU A 85 8.23 25.56 -9.92
CA GLU A 85 9.63 25.22 -10.18
C GLU A 85 9.80 23.73 -10.44
N ALA A 86 9.12 22.89 -9.65
CA ALA A 86 9.12 21.45 -9.82
C ALA A 86 8.56 21.01 -11.19
N MET A 87 7.59 21.76 -11.74
CA MET A 87 6.95 21.45 -13.02
C MET A 87 7.60 22.16 -14.22
N ALA A 88 8.48 23.14 -14.02
CA ALA A 88 9.05 23.95 -15.08
C ALA A 88 9.86 23.15 -16.12
N SER A 89 10.42 22.01 -15.74
CA SER A 89 11.21 21.11 -16.58
C SER A 89 10.44 19.93 -17.17
N VAL A 90 9.12 19.81 -16.88
CA VAL A 90 8.33 18.63 -17.23
C VAL A 90 7.42 18.93 -18.40
N SER A 91 7.44 18.10 -19.46
CA SER A 91 6.56 18.29 -20.63
C SER A 91 5.10 17.95 -20.28
N VAL A 92 4.17 18.65 -20.94
CA VAL A 92 2.73 18.40 -20.78
C VAL A 92 2.38 16.95 -21.13
N GLY A 93 3.00 16.37 -22.17
CA GLY A 93 2.78 14.98 -22.55
C GLY A 93 3.19 13.99 -21.45
N PHE A 94 4.29 14.28 -20.73
CA PHE A 94 4.72 13.47 -19.59
C PHE A 94 3.68 13.51 -18.47
N ILE A 95 3.14 14.68 -18.15
CA ILE A 95 2.11 14.84 -17.10
C ILE A 95 0.84 14.10 -17.49
N LEU A 96 0.34 14.26 -18.72
CA LEU A 96 -0.87 13.59 -19.18
C LEU A 96 -0.73 12.06 -19.16
N LEU A 97 0.42 11.53 -19.60
CA LEU A 97 0.69 10.09 -19.53
C LEU A 97 0.66 9.58 -18.08
N ARG A 98 1.28 10.31 -17.15
CA ARG A 98 1.30 9.94 -15.73
C ARG A 98 -0.10 9.99 -15.10
N LEU A 99 -0.89 11.00 -15.42
CA LEU A 99 -2.28 11.08 -14.97
C LEU A 99 -3.12 9.92 -15.51
N LEU A 100 -2.95 9.56 -16.78
CA LEU A 100 -3.63 8.41 -17.36
C LEU A 100 -3.26 7.11 -16.62
N VAL A 101 -1.98 6.89 -16.37
CA VAL A 101 -1.51 5.71 -15.62
C VAL A 101 -2.09 5.70 -14.20
N MET A 102 -2.12 6.84 -13.51
CA MET A 102 -2.75 6.95 -12.18
C MET A 102 -4.22 6.54 -12.19
N VAL A 103 -4.98 7.02 -13.17
CA VAL A 103 -6.42 6.69 -13.30
C VAL A 103 -6.61 5.20 -13.58
N LEU A 104 -5.83 4.62 -14.48
CA LEU A 104 -5.88 3.20 -14.82
C LEU A 104 -5.51 2.31 -13.63
N LEU A 105 -4.45 2.65 -12.90
CA LEU A 105 -4.03 1.92 -11.69
C LEU A 105 -5.09 2.04 -10.59
N THR A 106 -5.60 3.24 -10.32
CA THR A 106 -6.66 3.46 -9.33
C THR A 106 -7.89 2.62 -9.66
N GLY A 107 -8.35 2.69 -10.91
CA GLY A 107 -9.51 1.94 -11.38
C GLY A 107 -9.29 0.43 -11.30
N GLY A 108 -8.13 -0.05 -11.74
CA GLY A 108 -7.77 -1.47 -11.70
C GLY A 108 -7.69 -2.04 -10.28
N ILE A 109 -7.01 -1.34 -9.38
CA ILE A 109 -6.88 -1.75 -7.96
C ILE A 109 -8.25 -1.73 -7.27
N ALA A 110 -9.00 -0.63 -7.40
CA ALA A 110 -10.33 -0.52 -6.79
C ALA A 110 -11.30 -1.59 -7.33
N TRP A 111 -11.29 -1.83 -8.64
CA TRP A 111 -12.09 -2.88 -9.27
C TRP A 111 -11.73 -4.27 -8.73
N LEU A 112 -10.43 -4.58 -8.61
CA LEU A 112 -9.97 -5.86 -8.08
C LEU A 112 -10.44 -6.05 -6.64
N MET A 113 -10.25 -5.04 -5.78
CA MET A 113 -10.71 -5.07 -4.39
C MET A 113 -12.21 -5.27 -4.28
N MET A 114 -12.99 -4.56 -5.11
CA MET A 114 -14.44 -4.73 -5.17
C MET A 114 -14.87 -6.09 -5.69
N LYS A 115 -14.11 -6.71 -6.59
CA LYS A 115 -14.40 -8.03 -7.14
C LYS A 115 -14.27 -9.12 -6.08
N ILE A 116 -13.22 -9.07 -5.26
CA ILE A 116 -12.97 -10.06 -4.20
C ILE A 116 -13.83 -9.84 -2.94
N THR A 117 -14.34 -8.62 -2.72
CA THR A 117 -15.19 -8.30 -1.57
C THR A 117 -16.60 -8.89 -1.77
N PRO A 118 -17.14 -9.69 -0.82
CA PRO A 118 -18.49 -10.17 -0.88
C PRO A 118 -19.50 -9.03 -0.80
N ARG A 119 -20.68 -9.18 -1.38
CA ARG A 119 -21.75 -8.17 -1.32
C ARG A 119 -22.24 -7.97 0.10
N GLU A 120 -22.51 -9.08 0.76
CA GLU A 120 -23.00 -9.16 2.14
C GLU A 120 -22.31 -10.35 2.82
N LEU A 121 -22.13 -10.28 4.11
CA LEU A 121 -21.74 -11.45 4.89
C LEU A 121 -22.98 -12.21 5.30
N GLU A 122 -22.94 -13.53 5.11
CA GLU A 122 -23.94 -14.41 5.71
C GLU A 122 -23.87 -14.33 7.23
N THR A 123 -25.02 -14.51 7.89
CA THR A 123 -25.06 -14.50 9.35
C THR A 123 -24.22 -15.67 9.89
N VAL A 124 -23.20 -15.35 10.65
CA VAL A 124 -22.34 -16.36 11.28
C VAL A 124 -23.15 -17.13 12.34
N LYS A 125 -23.27 -18.45 12.16
CA LYS A 125 -24.03 -19.31 13.09
C LYS A 125 -23.47 -19.23 14.52
N ASN A 126 -22.15 -19.27 14.67
CA ASN A 126 -21.48 -19.17 15.96
C ASN A 126 -20.64 -17.88 15.99
N LYS A 127 -21.17 -16.83 16.57
CA LYS A 127 -20.54 -15.52 16.65
C LYS A 127 -19.24 -15.52 17.46
N ILE A 128 -19.18 -16.34 18.52
CA ILE A 128 -17.98 -16.45 19.36
C ILE A 128 -16.84 -17.06 18.56
N LEU A 129 -17.09 -18.19 17.89
CA LEU A 129 -16.09 -18.85 17.06
C LEU A 129 -15.66 -17.96 15.89
N GLY A 130 -16.61 -17.26 15.26
CA GLY A 130 -16.31 -16.28 14.21
C GLY A 130 -15.43 -15.13 14.70
N THR A 131 -15.73 -14.59 15.90
CA THR A 131 -14.91 -13.53 16.52
C THR A 131 -13.50 -14.03 16.85
N LEU A 132 -13.36 -15.22 17.43
CA LEU A 132 -12.05 -15.82 17.71
C LEU A 132 -11.24 -16.02 16.42
N GLY A 133 -11.87 -16.52 15.35
CA GLY A 133 -11.21 -16.67 14.05
C GLY A 133 -10.73 -15.33 13.50
N MET A 134 -11.54 -14.27 13.58
CA MET A 134 -11.16 -12.93 13.13
C MET A 134 -10.05 -12.32 13.99
N LEU A 135 -10.03 -12.58 15.30
CA LEU A 135 -8.93 -12.14 16.18
C LEU A 135 -7.62 -12.86 15.85
N LEU A 136 -7.67 -14.16 15.55
CA LEU A 136 -6.49 -14.91 15.09
C LEU A 136 -5.97 -14.37 13.76
N LEU A 137 -6.85 -14.06 12.80
CA LEU A 137 -6.47 -13.41 11.54
C LEU A 137 -5.87 -12.02 11.80
N GLY A 138 -6.42 -11.25 12.74
CA GLY A 138 -5.89 -9.96 13.16
C GLY A 138 -4.49 -10.08 13.77
N GLY A 139 -4.26 -11.08 14.60
CA GLY A 139 -2.93 -11.40 15.15
C GLY A 139 -1.93 -11.78 14.06
N PHE A 140 -2.34 -12.58 13.09
CA PHE A 140 -1.51 -12.92 11.93
C PHE A 140 -1.20 -11.69 11.06
N LEU A 141 -2.21 -10.86 10.80
CA LEU A 141 -2.04 -9.60 10.08
C LEU A 141 -1.07 -8.66 10.80
N PHE A 142 -1.14 -8.58 12.14
CA PHE A 142 -0.19 -7.81 12.94
C PHE A 142 1.25 -8.29 12.74
N VAL A 143 1.49 -9.60 12.72
CA VAL A 143 2.81 -10.18 12.45
C VAL A 143 3.31 -9.79 11.06
N ILE A 144 2.44 -9.81 10.04
CA ILE A 144 2.77 -9.37 8.68
C ILE A 144 3.15 -7.88 8.67
N ILE A 145 2.34 -7.02 9.30
CA ILE A 145 2.60 -5.57 9.37
C ILE A 145 3.93 -5.30 10.07
N ARG A 146 4.22 -6.02 11.12
CA ARG A 146 5.47 -5.90 11.88
C ARG A 146 6.69 -6.36 11.09
N GLY A 147 6.52 -7.23 10.10
CA GLY A 147 7.60 -7.83 9.30
C GLY A 147 8.13 -9.14 9.86
N GLY A 148 7.39 -9.79 10.74
CA GLY A 148 7.73 -11.08 11.33
C GLY A 148 7.71 -11.07 12.86
N VAL A 149 8.28 -12.13 13.45
CA VAL A 149 8.36 -12.36 14.92
C VAL A 149 9.73 -12.01 15.51
N THR A 150 10.69 -11.53 14.70
CA THR A 150 12.03 -11.15 15.13
C THR A 150 12.03 -9.81 15.88
N GLU A 151 13.14 -9.46 16.53
CA GLU A 151 13.28 -8.18 17.24
C GLU A 151 13.18 -6.97 16.30
N SER A 152 13.68 -7.11 15.07
CA SER A 152 13.63 -6.05 14.06
C SER A 152 12.23 -5.92 13.45
N THR A 153 11.73 -4.70 13.40
CA THR A 153 10.53 -4.36 12.66
C THR A 153 10.84 -4.13 11.17
N SER A 154 9.81 -4.17 10.31
CA SER A 154 9.95 -3.86 8.89
C SER A 154 10.72 -2.56 8.65
N ASN A 155 11.73 -2.60 7.81
CA ASN A 155 12.52 -1.44 7.40
C ASN A 155 13.00 -1.59 5.95
N VAL A 156 13.35 -0.46 5.31
CA VAL A 156 13.76 -0.45 3.90
C VAL A 156 14.99 -1.31 3.64
N GLY A 157 15.94 -1.35 4.57
CA GLY A 157 17.20 -2.09 4.41
C GLY A 157 17.03 -3.61 4.36
N GLN A 158 15.94 -4.15 4.92
CA GLN A 158 15.73 -5.61 4.96
C GLN A 158 15.57 -6.26 3.59
N VAL A 159 15.21 -5.48 2.56
CA VAL A 159 15.02 -5.99 1.18
C VAL A 159 16.27 -5.83 0.31
N TYR A 160 17.35 -5.28 0.85
CA TYR A 160 18.61 -5.14 0.13
C TYR A 160 19.33 -6.48 0.04
N PHE A 161 19.58 -6.93 -1.17
CA PHE A 161 20.15 -8.27 -1.44
C PHE A 161 21.31 -8.26 -2.44
N SER A 162 21.59 -7.11 -3.08
CA SER A 162 22.54 -7.01 -4.18
C SER A 162 23.57 -5.89 -3.94
N SER A 163 24.74 -6.02 -4.54
CA SER A 163 25.69 -4.90 -4.68
C SER A 163 25.20 -3.82 -5.67
N ASN A 164 24.24 -4.16 -6.54
CA ASN A 164 23.62 -3.21 -7.45
C ASN A 164 22.49 -2.47 -6.75
N GLN A 165 22.68 -1.16 -6.54
CA GLN A 165 21.72 -0.31 -5.85
C GLN A 165 20.35 -0.24 -6.55
N PHE A 166 20.33 -0.26 -7.89
CA PHE A 166 19.08 -0.27 -8.65
C PHE A 166 18.22 -1.50 -8.34
N LEU A 167 18.82 -2.68 -8.19
CA LEU A 167 18.08 -3.90 -7.83
C LEU A 167 17.53 -3.81 -6.40
N ASN A 168 18.31 -3.27 -5.48
CA ASN A 168 17.86 -3.04 -4.09
C ASN A 168 16.69 -2.06 -4.04
N HIS A 169 16.79 -0.94 -4.74
CA HIS A 169 15.71 0.05 -4.83
C HIS A 169 14.46 -0.54 -5.53
N SER A 170 14.64 -1.39 -6.54
CA SER A 170 13.51 -2.05 -7.21
C SER A 170 12.73 -2.99 -6.28
N ALA A 171 13.35 -3.52 -5.24
CA ALA A 171 12.69 -4.33 -4.21
C ALA A 171 11.98 -3.50 -3.12
N VAL A 172 12.24 -2.19 -3.05
CA VAL A 172 11.60 -1.33 -2.05
C VAL A 172 10.21 -0.90 -2.49
N ASN A 173 9.22 -1.17 -1.67
CA ASN A 173 7.87 -0.64 -1.87
C ASN A 173 7.84 0.88 -1.65
N PRO A 174 7.43 1.71 -2.63
CA PRO A 174 7.49 3.16 -2.50
C PRO A 174 6.51 3.72 -1.45
N CYS A 175 5.36 3.09 -1.22
CA CYS A 175 4.45 3.49 -0.15
C CYS A 175 5.09 3.27 1.22
N PHE A 176 5.76 2.12 1.41
CA PHE A 176 6.49 1.85 2.64
C PHE A 176 7.65 2.83 2.85
N SER A 177 8.43 3.11 1.81
CA SER A 177 9.55 4.07 1.84
C SER A 177 9.07 5.44 2.28
N LEU A 178 8.03 5.97 1.64
CA LEU A 178 7.45 7.26 1.97
C LEU A 178 6.95 7.32 3.42
N LEU A 179 6.13 6.36 3.85
CA LEU A 179 5.57 6.34 5.20
C LEU A 179 6.64 6.18 6.29
N SER A 180 7.65 5.32 6.05
CA SER A 180 8.74 5.11 7.02
C SER A 180 9.64 6.33 7.17
N SER A 181 9.83 7.11 6.09
CA SER A 181 10.62 8.34 6.13
C SER A 181 9.89 9.49 6.85
N MET A 182 8.56 9.59 6.70
CA MET A 182 7.73 10.56 7.43
C MET A 182 7.81 10.37 8.95
N GLY A 183 7.94 9.14 9.42
CA GLY A 183 8.11 8.83 10.85
C GLY A 183 9.47 9.24 11.42
N LYS A 184 10.48 9.44 10.58
CA LYS A 184 11.86 9.79 10.96
C LYS A 184 12.16 11.29 10.86
N SER A 185 11.30 12.04 10.19
CA SER A 185 11.48 13.49 9.94
C SER A 185 10.93 14.38 11.08
N LYS A 186 10.76 13.82 12.29
CA LYS A 186 10.37 14.56 13.50
C LYS A 186 11.57 14.86 14.36
#